data_8be0cbb8b5b4a038845c1be99f086a3b
#
_entry.id   8be0cbb8b5b4a038845c1be99f086a3b
#
_cell.length_a   1.000
_cell.length_b   1.000
_cell.length_c   1.000
_cell.angle_alpha   90.00
_cell.angle_beta   90.00
_cell.angle_gamma   90.00
#
_symmetry.space_group_name_H-M   'P 1'
#
loop_
_entity.id
_entity.type
_entity.pdbx_description
1 polymer ?
#
loop_
_entity_poly.entity_id
_entity_poly.type
_entity_poly.pdbx_seq_one_letter_code
_entity_poly.pdbx_strand_id
1 'polypeptide(L)'
;MNAIEPPVAAAPERHLARHPALAELRGWHRELTALRHALHANPELGFEEHFTAELVARQLARYGVDEVHRGIGRTGLVGVIRGRQTHSSRTIGLRADMDALPMHEENDLPHRSRKAGAMHGCGHDGHMTMLLGAARYLAANRDFDGTVHLIFQPGEEGFAGAQAMIDDGLFERFPCDTIYAMHNWPALPPGTIAVRPGPMMAAADRVTITIRGRGGHGAHPYLTVDPVLVAAHVITAAQSIVSRNVSPIDSAVVSLCSIQAGHPGAMSVIPDEAKLVGTVRTFRTETQALVEQRLRALVASIAGAFGATAELCYERIYPATINSHREAIFGARVAEELVGAERVVRDLEPSMGAEDFSFMLRVRPGAYFRIGQGGADAGSLLHSTRYDFNDAILPIGAALFVRLAEQSMPLGSVA
;
A
#
# COMPACT_ATOMS: atom_id res chain seq x y z
N MET A 1 -8.35 29.50 18.88
CA MET A 1 -9.10 28.54 19.72
C MET A 1 -10.44 28.31 19.05
N ASN A 2 -10.49 27.38 18.10
CA ASN A 2 -11.75 26.96 17.50
C ASN A 2 -12.20 25.69 18.22
N ALA A 3 -13.39 25.77 18.79
CA ALA A 3 -14.02 24.66 19.51
C ALA A 3 -14.23 23.47 18.54
N ILE A 4 -13.68 22.33 18.89
CA ILE A 4 -13.94 21.05 18.23
C ILE A 4 -15.36 20.66 18.61
N GLU A 5 -16.26 20.57 17.62
CA GLU A 5 -17.60 20.02 17.83
C GLU A 5 -17.51 18.56 18.32
N PRO A 6 -18.40 18.15 19.23
CA PRO A 6 -18.41 16.78 19.74
C PRO A 6 -18.78 15.77 18.64
N PRO A 7 -18.34 14.51 18.78
CA PRO A 7 -18.55 13.48 17.75
C PRO A 7 -20.05 13.26 17.50
N VAL A 8 -20.41 13.25 16.22
CA VAL A 8 -21.77 12.94 15.75
C VAL A 8 -22.15 11.55 16.26
N ALA A 9 -23.26 11.49 16.97
CA ALA A 9 -23.83 10.25 17.48
C ALA A 9 -24.02 9.22 16.34
N ALA A 10 -23.69 7.97 16.63
CA ALA A 10 -23.83 6.85 15.71
C ALA A 10 -25.21 6.83 15.05
N ALA A 11 -25.28 7.09 13.75
CA ALA A 11 -26.50 6.96 12.97
C ALA A 11 -27.00 5.51 12.98
N PRO A 12 -28.32 5.26 12.97
CA PRO A 12 -28.87 3.93 13.22
C PRO A 12 -28.48 2.93 12.14
N GLU A 13 -28.10 1.74 12.57
CA GLU A 13 -27.68 0.56 11.79
C GLU A 13 -28.67 0.09 10.69
N ARG A 14 -29.79 0.79 10.49
CA ARG A 14 -30.93 0.34 9.67
C ARG A 14 -30.65 0.26 8.16
N HIS A 15 -29.62 0.88 7.61
CA HIS A 15 -29.30 0.81 6.17
C HIS A 15 -28.27 -0.28 5.79
N LEU A 16 -27.42 -0.69 6.73
CA LEU A 16 -26.38 -1.72 6.50
C LEU A 16 -26.93 -3.15 6.32
N ALA A 17 -28.20 -3.39 6.64
CA ALA A 17 -28.79 -4.74 6.70
C ALA A 17 -29.38 -5.24 5.38
N ARG A 18 -29.34 -4.48 4.27
CA ARG A 18 -30.17 -4.76 3.09
C ARG A 18 -29.53 -5.62 2.02
N HIS A 19 -28.21 -5.83 2.02
CA HIS A 19 -27.59 -6.67 0.98
C HIS A 19 -27.36 -8.12 1.47
N PRO A 20 -27.80 -9.15 0.71
CA PRO A 20 -27.64 -10.55 1.11
C PRO A 20 -26.18 -10.94 1.42
N ALA A 21 -25.22 -10.49 0.61
CA ALA A 21 -23.81 -10.77 0.83
C ALA A 21 -23.31 -10.26 2.20
N LEU A 22 -23.67 -9.02 2.60
CA LEU A 22 -23.25 -8.48 3.88
C LEU A 22 -23.89 -9.24 5.06
N ALA A 23 -25.14 -9.64 4.94
CA ALA A 23 -25.83 -10.42 5.97
C ALA A 23 -25.17 -11.80 6.14
N GLU A 24 -24.85 -12.48 5.06
CA GLU A 24 -24.22 -13.80 5.07
C GLU A 24 -22.77 -13.70 5.60
N LEU A 25 -21.99 -12.72 5.15
CA LEU A 25 -20.63 -12.48 5.64
C LEU A 25 -20.58 -12.13 7.13
N ARG A 26 -21.58 -11.41 7.66
CA ARG A 26 -21.74 -11.19 9.10
C ARG A 26 -22.02 -12.50 9.83
N GLY A 27 -22.77 -13.41 9.23
CA GLY A 27 -22.98 -14.77 9.78
C GLY A 27 -21.67 -15.56 9.92
N TRP A 28 -20.68 -15.29 9.07
CA TRP A 28 -19.36 -15.91 9.11
C TRP A 28 -18.30 -15.10 9.90
N HIS A 29 -18.68 -13.99 10.52
CA HIS A 29 -17.74 -13.08 11.20
C HIS A 29 -16.78 -13.82 12.14
N ARG A 30 -17.30 -14.73 13.00
CA ARG A 30 -16.48 -15.51 13.91
C ARG A 30 -15.43 -16.38 13.19
N GLU A 31 -15.78 -16.97 12.06
CA GLU A 31 -14.86 -17.79 11.27
C GLU A 31 -13.80 -16.92 10.59
N LEU A 32 -14.19 -15.76 10.04
CA LEU A 32 -13.29 -14.80 9.43
C LEU A 32 -12.31 -14.25 10.47
N THR A 33 -12.79 -13.86 11.65
CA THR A 33 -11.93 -13.44 12.77
C THR A 33 -10.91 -14.51 13.13
N ALA A 34 -11.34 -15.77 13.26
CA ALA A 34 -10.42 -16.87 13.59
C ALA A 34 -9.36 -17.08 12.49
N LEU A 35 -9.72 -16.88 11.22
CA LEU A 35 -8.80 -16.98 10.10
C LEU A 35 -7.78 -15.83 10.12
N ARG A 36 -8.22 -14.58 10.33
CA ARG A 36 -7.33 -13.41 10.48
C ARG A 36 -6.36 -13.60 11.65
N HIS A 37 -6.85 -14.08 12.80
CA HIS A 37 -6.01 -14.37 13.97
C HIS A 37 -4.96 -15.46 13.70
N ALA A 38 -5.29 -16.46 12.87
CA ALA A 38 -4.34 -17.49 12.48
C ALA A 38 -3.24 -16.95 11.56
N LEU A 39 -3.57 -16.02 10.65
CA LEU A 39 -2.61 -15.31 9.81
C LEU A 39 -1.73 -14.39 10.67
N HIS A 40 -2.34 -13.57 11.54
CA HIS A 40 -1.63 -12.64 12.42
C HIS A 40 -0.61 -13.34 13.32
N ALA A 41 -0.96 -14.50 13.85
CA ALA A 41 -0.07 -15.27 14.71
C ALA A 41 1.13 -15.91 13.97
N ASN A 42 1.10 -15.96 12.64
CA ASN A 42 2.13 -16.58 11.81
C ASN A 42 2.61 -15.66 10.67
N PRO A 43 3.05 -14.42 10.97
CA PRO A 43 3.44 -13.46 9.96
C PRO A 43 4.69 -13.94 9.21
N GLU A 44 4.77 -13.61 7.91
CA GLU A 44 5.91 -13.92 7.06
C GLU A 44 6.32 -12.69 6.26
N LEU A 45 7.62 -12.48 6.09
CA LEU A 45 8.16 -11.34 5.37
C LEU A 45 8.00 -11.52 3.87
N GLY A 46 8.14 -10.43 3.14
CA GLY A 46 7.98 -10.42 1.69
C GLY A 46 8.83 -11.47 0.97
N PHE A 47 8.18 -12.24 0.11
CA PHE A 47 8.71 -13.40 -0.63
C PHE A 47 9.05 -14.63 0.22
N GLU A 48 8.67 -14.64 1.50
CA GLU A 48 8.81 -15.78 2.41
C GLU A 48 7.43 -16.29 2.91
N GLU A 49 6.33 -15.87 2.30
CA GLU A 49 4.93 -16.11 2.71
C GLU A 49 4.47 -17.54 2.39
N HIS A 50 5.26 -18.56 2.78
CA HIS A 50 4.99 -19.97 2.46
C HIS A 50 3.80 -20.54 3.23
N PHE A 51 3.75 -20.33 4.56
CA PHE A 51 2.62 -20.74 5.39
C PHE A 51 1.33 -20.00 4.98
N THR A 52 1.46 -18.70 4.77
CA THR A 52 0.37 -17.81 4.37
C THR A 52 -0.24 -18.26 3.04
N ALA A 53 0.60 -18.46 2.01
CA ALA A 53 0.16 -18.94 0.70
C ALA A 53 -0.49 -20.32 0.76
N GLU A 54 0.05 -21.24 1.58
CA GLU A 54 -0.52 -22.57 1.79
C GLU A 54 -1.90 -22.49 2.47
N LEU A 55 -2.03 -21.63 3.50
CA LEU A 55 -3.29 -21.44 4.22
C LEU A 55 -4.35 -20.85 3.29
N VAL A 56 -4.01 -19.79 2.55
CA VAL A 56 -4.91 -19.16 1.56
C VAL A 56 -5.36 -20.17 0.51
N ALA A 57 -4.43 -20.90 -0.10
CA ALA A 57 -4.77 -21.89 -1.13
C ALA A 57 -5.69 -23.00 -0.62
N ARG A 58 -5.46 -23.49 0.61
CA ARG A 58 -6.37 -24.46 1.24
C ARG A 58 -7.77 -23.91 1.48
N GLN A 59 -7.89 -22.63 1.89
CA GLN A 59 -9.20 -22.00 2.07
C GLN A 59 -9.92 -21.83 0.72
N LEU A 60 -9.23 -21.37 -0.31
CA LEU A 60 -9.81 -21.24 -1.65
C LEU A 60 -10.34 -22.60 -2.17
N ALA A 61 -9.54 -23.66 -2.03
CA ALA A 61 -9.97 -25.02 -2.42
C ALA A 61 -11.18 -25.48 -1.60
N ARG A 62 -11.19 -25.23 -0.28
CA ARG A 62 -12.33 -25.57 0.61
C ARG A 62 -13.61 -24.82 0.21
N TYR A 63 -13.50 -23.59 -0.28
CA TYR A 63 -14.64 -22.77 -0.68
C TYR A 63 -15.17 -23.13 -2.07
N GLY A 64 -14.51 -24.03 -2.80
CA GLY A 64 -14.92 -24.45 -4.13
C GLY A 64 -14.60 -23.45 -5.23
N VAL A 65 -13.48 -22.71 -5.07
CA VAL A 65 -12.87 -21.90 -6.14
C VAL A 65 -12.43 -22.81 -7.28
N ASP A 66 -12.72 -22.45 -8.53
CA ASP A 66 -12.57 -23.36 -9.68
C ASP A 66 -11.11 -23.75 -9.93
N GLU A 67 -10.18 -22.77 -9.80
CA GLU A 67 -8.75 -23.02 -9.99
C GLU A 67 -7.95 -22.22 -8.95
N VAL A 68 -6.82 -22.78 -8.51
CA VAL A 68 -5.87 -22.11 -7.61
C VAL A 68 -4.47 -22.29 -8.18
N HIS A 69 -3.89 -21.19 -8.66
CA HIS A 69 -2.55 -21.14 -9.25
C HIS A 69 -1.60 -20.52 -8.25
N ARG A 70 -0.49 -21.21 -7.97
CA ARG A 70 0.52 -20.82 -6.98
C ARG A 70 1.83 -20.44 -7.63
N GLY A 71 2.68 -19.75 -6.88
CA GLY A 71 4.04 -19.41 -7.28
C GLY A 71 4.12 -18.30 -8.31
N ILE A 72 3.13 -17.38 -8.35
CA ILE A 72 3.13 -16.24 -9.25
C ILE A 72 3.80 -15.08 -8.53
N GLY A 73 4.89 -14.56 -9.06
CA GLY A 73 5.72 -13.62 -8.33
C GLY A 73 6.32 -14.25 -7.06
N ARG A 74 6.83 -15.48 -7.16
CA ARG A 74 7.40 -16.31 -6.10
C ARG A 74 6.36 -16.99 -5.21
N THR A 75 5.88 -16.34 -4.15
CA THR A 75 4.95 -16.89 -3.16
C THR A 75 3.48 -16.53 -3.42
N GLY A 76 3.23 -15.62 -4.36
CA GLY A 76 1.87 -15.19 -4.71
C GLY A 76 1.01 -16.27 -5.32
N LEU A 77 -0.30 -16.05 -5.29
CA LEU A 77 -1.26 -17.00 -5.86
C LEU A 77 -2.48 -16.29 -6.46
N VAL A 78 -3.15 -16.96 -7.40
CA VAL A 78 -4.39 -16.48 -8.01
C VAL A 78 -5.45 -17.58 -7.93
N GLY A 79 -6.60 -17.24 -7.33
CA GLY A 79 -7.82 -18.04 -7.41
C GLY A 79 -8.69 -17.59 -8.57
N VAL A 80 -9.33 -18.52 -9.26
CA VAL A 80 -10.24 -18.23 -10.39
C VAL A 80 -11.64 -18.70 -10.04
N ILE A 81 -12.63 -17.81 -10.14
CA ILE A 81 -14.04 -18.13 -9.98
C ILE A 81 -14.79 -17.75 -11.25
N ARG A 82 -15.43 -18.71 -11.90
CA ARG A 82 -16.33 -18.48 -13.03
C ARG A 82 -17.75 -18.25 -12.51
N GLY A 83 -18.40 -17.23 -13.06
CA GLY A 83 -19.78 -16.92 -12.78
C GLY A 83 -20.75 -18.00 -13.27
N ARG A 84 -22.02 -17.85 -12.93
CA ARG A 84 -23.12 -18.70 -13.46
C ARG A 84 -23.19 -18.59 -14.98
N GLN A 85 -22.79 -17.45 -15.54
CA GLN A 85 -22.62 -17.22 -16.96
C GLN A 85 -21.21 -16.71 -17.24
N THR A 86 -20.70 -16.95 -18.44
CA THR A 86 -19.40 -16.46 -18.92
C THR A 86 -19.51 -15.91 -20.35
N HIS A 87 -20.72 -15.53 -20.75
CA HIS A 87 -21.02 -15.08 -22.11
C HIS A 87 -20.42 -13.70 -22.38
N SER A 88 -20.36 -12.82 -21.37
CA SER A 88 -19.81 -11.48 -21.49
C SER A 88 -18.29 -11.46 -21.70
N SER A 89 -17.59 -12.57 -21.39
CA SER A 89 -16.12 -12.64 -21.34
C SER A 89 -15.47 -11.58 -20.45
N ARG A 90 -16.22 -10.90 -19.58
CA ARG A 90 -15.70 -9.88 -18.66
C ARG A 90 -14.87 -10.52 -17.55
N THR A 91 -13.85 -9.79 -17.13
CA THR A 91 -12.93 -10.24 -16.10
C THR A 91 -12.63 -9.13 -15.08
N ILE A 92 -12.57 -9.49 -13.82
CA ILE A 92 -12.22 -8.57 -12.72
C ILE A 92 -11.12 -9.17 -11.86
N GLY A 93 -10.12 -8.36 -11.50
CA GLY A 93 -9.12 -8.68 -10.50
C GLY A 93 -9.48 -8.06 -9.15
N LEU A 94 -9.42 -8.86 -8.09
CA LEU A 94 -9.55 -8.44 -6.70
C LEU A 94 -8.25 -8.79 -5.98
N ARG A 95 -7.56 -7.80 -5.39
CA ARG A 95 -6.22 -7.99 -4.81
C ARG A 95 -6.22 -7.80 -3.31
N ALA A 96 -5.47 -8.66 -2.63
CA ALA A 96 -4.99 -8.47 -1.26
C ALA A 96 -3.49 -8.79 -1.20
N ASP A 97 -2.75 -8.01 -0.43
CA ASP A 97 -1.37 -8.25 -0.05
C ASP A 97 -1.24 -9.30 1.04
N MET A 98 -0.05 -9.94 1.17
CA MET A 98 0.11 -11.10 2.07
C MET A 98 1.23 -10.93 3.11
N ASP A 99 2.21 -10.09 2.86
CA ASP A 99 3.42 -10.01 3.65
C ASP A 99 3.25 -9.26 4.97
N ALA A 100 4.20 -9.46 5.86
CA ALA A 100 4.31 -8.82 7.16
C ALA A 100 5.56 -7.93 7.22
N LEU A 101 5.64 -7.10 8.26
CA LEU A 101 6.75 -6.19 8.52
C LEU A 101 7.83 -6.84 9.41
N PRO A 102 9.12 -6.48 9.19
CA PRO A 102 10.23 -6.91 10.04
C PRO A 102 10.27 -6.10 11.35
N MET A 103 9.29 -6.32 12.23
CA MET A 103 9.14 -5.61 13.50
C MET A 103 8.69 -6.53 14.63
N HIS A 104 8.97 -6.15 15.88
CA HIS A 104 8.56 -6.91 17.06
C HIS A 104 7.21 -6.42 17.56
N GLU A 105 6.26 -7.33 17.76
CA GLU A 105 4.96 -7.00 18.32
C GLU A 105 5.02 -6.84 19.86
N GLU A 106 4.47 -5.73 20.36
CA GLU A 106 4.40 -5.41 21.79
C GLU A 106 3.00 -5.61 22.40
N ASN A 107 2.05 -6.12 21.62
CA ASN A 107 0.71 -6.41 22.12
C ASN A 107 0.71 -7.62 23.04
N ASP A 108 -0.23 -7.64 24.00
CA ASP A 108 -0.57 -8.81 24.80
C ASP A 108 -1.92 -9.38 24.34
N LEU A 109 -1.99 -9.77 23.07
CA LEU A 109 -3.18 -10.32 22.43
C LEU A 109 -3.08 -11.85 22.33
N PRO A 110 -4.19 -12.59 22.46
CA PRO A 110 -4.19 -14.05 22.29
C PRO A 110 -3.66 -14.51 20.94
N HIS A 111 -3.83 -13.68 19.91
CA HIS A 111 -3.42 -13.94 18.53
C HIS A 111 -2.14 -13.23 18.11
N ARG A 112 -1.39 -12.64 19.06
CA ARG A 112 -0.13 -11.96 18.75
C ARG A 112 0.82 -12.86 17.96
N SER A 113 1.73 -12.24 17.23
CA SER A 113 2.76 -12.92 16.48
C SER A 113 3.52 -13.95 17.32
N ARG A 114 3.69 -15.14 16.77
CA ARG A 114 4.53 -16.22 17.34
C ARG A 114 5.94 -16.24 16.74
N LYS A 115 6.21 -15.34 15.78
CA LYS A 115 7.51 -15.20 15.11
C LYS A 115 8.21 -13.95 15.61
N ALA A 116 9.30 -14.11 16.33
CA ALA A 116 10.11 -12.98 16.79
C ALA A 116 10.62 -12.17 15.58
N GLY A 117 10.43 -10.85 15.61
CA GLY A 117 10.89 -9.95 14.57
C GLY A 117 10.03 -9.90 13.31
N ALA A 118 8.83 -10.48 13.33
CA ALA A 118 7.84 -10.32 12.27
C ALA A 118 6.45 -10.05 12.86
N MET A 119 5.69 -9.13 12.25
CA MET A 119 4.35 -8.73 12.69
C MET A 119 3.52 -8.24 11.51
N HIS A 120 2.23 -8.61 11.45
CA HIS A 120 1.27 -7.93 10.58
C HIS A 120 0.91 -6.55 11.15
N GLY A 121 1.82 -5.59 10.98
CA GLY A 121 1.66 -4.22 11.47
C GLY A 121 0.97 -3.27 10.48
N CYS A 122 0.60 -3.76 9.28
CA CYS A 122 -0.09 -2.99 8.23
C CYS A 122 -1.53 -3.48 7.95
N GLY A 123 -1.91 -4.67 8.44
CA GLY A 123 -3.27 -5.20 8.30
C GLY A 123 -3.49 -6.13 7.12
N HIS A 124 -2.43 -6.63 6.50
CA HIS A 124 -2.51 -7.55 5.35
C HIS A 124 -3.21 -8.87 5.70
N ASP A 125 -3.11 -9.32 6.95
CA ASP A 125 -3.91 -10.44 7.50
C ASP A 125 -5.43 -10.18 7.40
N GLY A 126 -5.86 -8.95 7.65
CA GLY A 126 -7.24 -8.51 7.44
C GLY A 126 -7.61 -8.42 5.96
N HIS A 127 -6.72 -7.90 5.11
CA HIS A 127 -6.96 -7.78 3.65
C HIS A 127 -7.16 -9.15 3.03
N MET A 128 -6.26 -10.11 3.31
CA MET A 128 -6.42 -11.51 2.87
C MET A 128 -7.73 -12.11 3.35
N THR A 129 -8.09 -11.87 4.61
CA THR A 129 -9.32 -12.41 5.20
C THR A 129 -10.57 -11.82 4.54
N MET A 130 -10.58 -10.51 4.23
CA MET A 130 -11.67 -9.90 3.47
C MET A 130 -11.80 -10.52 2.08
N LEU A 131 -10.69 -10.73 1.37
CA LEU A 131 -10.72 -11.36 0.04
C LEU A 131 -11.12 -12.85 0.10
N LEU A 132 -10.70 -13.58 1.14
CA LEU A 132 -11.14 -14.95 1.39
C LEU A 132 -12.64 -15.03 1.73
N GLY A 133 -13.17 -14.08 2.48
CA GLY A 133 -14.61 -13.95 2.71
C GLY A 133 -15.40 -13.74 1.42
N ALA A 134 -14.91 -12.84 0.57
CA ALA A 134 -15.48 -12.61 -0.76
C ALA A 134 -15.39 -13.86 -1.65
N ALA A 135 -14.25 -14.56 -1.63
CA ALA A 135 -14.05 -15.80 -2.38
C ALA A 135 -15.09 -16.86 -2.00
N ARG A 136 -15.32 -17.05 -0.69
CA ARG A 136 -16.32 -18.01 -0.19
C ARG A 136 -17.73 -17.67 -0.68
N TYR A 137 -18.12 -16.40 -0.61
CA TYR A 137 -19.43 -15.96 -1.07
C TYR A 137 -19.60 -16.13 -2.58
N LEU A 138 -18.64 -15.63 -3.36
CA LEU A 138 -18.69 -15.67 -4.82
C LEU A 138 -18.66 -17.11 -5.37
N ALA A 139 -17.87 -18.01 -4.77
CA ALA A 139 -17.83 -19.41 -5.17
C ALA A 139 -19.15 -20.15 -4.88
N ALA A 140 -19.86 -19.78 -3.79
CA ALA A 140 -21.14 -20.38 -3.44
C ALA A 140 -22.31 -19.86 -4.30
N ASN A 141 -22.34 -18.57 -4.61
CA ASN A 141 -23.51 -17.91 -5.23
C ASN A 141 -23.34 -17.73 -6.75
N ARG A 142 -22.18 -17.34 -7.24
CA ARG A 142 -21.83 -17.18 -8.67
C ARG A 142 -22.78 -16.29 -9.49
N ASP A 143 -23.46 -15.34 -8.84
CA ASP A 143 -24.47 -14.48 -9.46
C ASP A 143 -23.86 -13.34 -10.31
N PHE A 144 -23.00 -13.73 -11.29
CA PHE A 144 -22.37 -12.81 -12.23
C PHE A 144 -22.08 -13.50 -13.57
N ASP A 145 -21.88 -12.69 -14.63
CA ASP A 145 -21.54 -13.13 -16.00
C ASP A 145 -20.10 -12.73 -16.33
N GLY A 146 -19.16 -13.65 -16.10
CA GLY A 146 -17.73 -13.44 -16.33
C GLY A 146 -16.83 -14.25 -15.40
N THR A 147 -15.62 -13.75 -15.16
CA THR A 147 -14.60 -14.41 -14.32
C THR A 147 -14.00 -13.43 -13.30
N VAL A 148 -13.88 -13.90 -12.07
CA VAL A 148 -13.19 -13.21 -10.97
C VAL A 148 -11.81 -13.83 -10.76
N HIS A 149 -10.76 -13.02 -10.79
CA HIS A 149 -9.41 -13.40 -10.39
C HIS A 149 -9.11 -12.84 -8.99
N LEU A 150 -8.92 -13.72 -8.03
CA LEU A 150 -8.58 -13.42 -6.64
C LEU A 150 -7.06 -13.42 -6.52
N ILE A 151 -6.45 -12.25 -6.46
CA ILE A 151 -5.00 -12.06 -6.50
C ILE A 151 -4.50 -11.86 -5.08
N PHE A 152 -3.74 -12.83 -4.56
CA PHE A 152 -3.05 -12.73 -3.28
C PHE A 152 -1.60 -12.44 -3.58
N GLN A 153 -1.20 -11.19 -3.32
CA GLN A 153 0.06 -10.63 -3.73
C GLN A 153 1.10 -10.69 -2.61
N PRO A 154 2.31 -11.19 -2.87
CA PRO A 154 3.43 -11.17 -1.92
C PRO A 154 4.14 -9.82 -1.92
N GLY A 155 4.96 -9.56 -0.88
CA GLY A 155 6.03 -8.57 -0.89
C GLY A 155 5.63 -7.14 -1.23
N GLU A 156 4.55 -6.62 -0.64
CA GLU A 156 4.16 -5.21 -0.79
C GLU A 156 5.15 -4.29 -0.08
N GLU A 157 5.62 -4.64 1.11
CA GLU A 157 6.42 -3.83 2.02
C GLU A 157 7.89 -3.69 1.56
N GLY A 158 8.07 -2.95 0.46
CA GLY A 158 9.40 -2.60 -0.08
C GLY A 158 10.02 -3.59 -1.07
N PHE A 159 9.32 -4.66 -1.45
CA PHE A 159 9.84 -5.71 -2.34
C PHE A 159 9.28 -5.63 -3.77
N ALA A 160 8.29 -4.78 -4.05
CA ALA A 160 7.63 -4.66 -5.35
C ALA A 160 7.01 -5.98 -5.85
N GLY A 161 6.31 -6.69 -4.96
CA GLY A 161 5.70 -7.98 -5.28
C GLY A 161 4.64 -7.90 -6.37
N ALA A 162 3.92 -6.77 -6.48
CA ALA A 162 3.01 -6.52 -7.60
C ALA A 162 3.74 -6.53 -8.95
N GLN A 163 4.91 -5.88 -9.04
CA GLN A 163 5.74 -5.91 -10.25
C GLN A 163 6.25 -7.32 -10.52
N ALA A 164 6.70 -8.04 -9.47
CA ALA A 164 7.17 -9.41 -9.62
C ALA A 164 6.07 -10.36 -10.16
N MET A 165 4.81 -10.18 -9.73
CA MET A 165 3.68 -10.93 -10.30
C MET A 165 3.42 -10.57 -11.77
N ILE A 166 3.51 -9.29 -12.13
CA ILE A 166 3.35 -8.82 -13.51
C ILE A 166 4.44 -9.41 -14.40
N ASP A 167 5.70 -9.34 -13.95
CA ASP A 167 6.85 -9.87 -14.69
C ASP A 167 6.77 -11.42 -14.87
N ASP A 168 6.09 -12.11 -13.95
CA ASP A 168 5.80 -13.55 -14.04
C ASP A 168 4.53 -13.88 -14.87
N GLY A 169 4.01 -12.92 -15.61
CA GLY A 169 2.89 -13.09 -16.55
C GLY A 169 1.51 -13.09 -15.89
N LEU A 170 1.31 -12.33 -14.80
CA LEU A 170 0.02 -12.27 -14.11
C LEU A 170 -1.14 -11.97 -15.06
N PHE A 171 -1.03 -10.90 -15.86
CA PHE A 171 -2.14 -10.44 -16.70
C PHE A 171 -2.21 -11.10 -18.07
N GLU A 172 -1.20 -11.84 -18.47
CA GLU A 172 -1.21 -12.74 -19.64
C GLU A 172 -1.97 -14.04 -19.32
N ARG A 173 -1.79 -14.55 -18.12
CA ARG A 173 -2.44 -15.79 -17.63
C ARG A 173 -3.83 -15.53 -17.05
N PHE A 174 -4.00 -14.41 -16.38
CA PHE A 174 -5.25 -14.01 -15.69
C PHE A 174 -5.65 -12.60 -16.13
N PRO A 175 -6.15 -12.44 -17.36
CA PRO A 175 -6.51 -11.12 -17.88
C PRO A 175 -7.60 -10.48 -17.01
N CYS A 176 -7.45 -9.17 -16.72
CA CYS A 176 -8.42 -8.38 -15.97
C CYS A 176 -8.79 -7.15 -16.79
N ASP A 177 -10.09 -6.93 -17.03
CA ASP A 177 -10.58 -5.67 -17.62
C ASP A 177 -10.47 -4.54 -16.61
N THR A 178 -10.69 -4.84 -15.33
CA THR A 178 -10.54 -3.91 -14.20
C THR A 178 -9.95 -4.62 -12.99
N ILE A 179 -9.25 -3.85 -12.13
CA ILE A 179 -8.66 -4.40 -10.91
C ILE A 179 -8.93 -3.50 -9.71
N TYR A 180 -9.20 -4.12 -8.56
CA TYR A 180 -9.50 -3.41 -7.32
C TYR A 180 -8.71 -3.98 -6.14
N ALA A 181 -8.26 -3.06 -5.27
CA ALA A 181 -7.64 -3.39 -4.00
C ALA A 181 -8.20 -2.48 -2.89
N MET A 182 -8.02 -2.89 -1.65
CA MET A 182 -8.50 -2.13 -0.51
C MET A 182 -7.50 -2.25 0.64
N HIS A 183 -7.32 -1.16 1.38
CA HIS A 183 -6.46 -1.11 2.55
C HIS A 183 -7.23 -0.56 3.75
N ASN A 184 -7.03 -1.13 4.92
CA ASN A 184 -7.56 -0.60 6.16
C ASN A 184 -6.92 0.75 6.52
N TRP A 185 -7.68 1.64 7.13
CA TRP A 185 -7.22 2.99 7.43
C TRP A 185 -7.62 3.43 8.85
N PRO A 186 -6.66 3.47 9.81
CA PRO A 186 -6.96 3.80 11.20
C PRO A 186 -7.58 5.18 11.42
N ALA A 187 -7.23 6.18 10.60
CA ALA A 187 -7.75 7.54 10.73
C ALA A 187 -9.21 7.72 10.29
N LEU A 188 -9.81 6.71 9.65
CA LEU A 188 -11.22 6.73 9.24
C LEU A 188 -12.09 5.98 10.25
N PRO A 189 -13.32 6.44 10.54
CA PRO A 189 -14.27 5.73 11.38
C PRO A 189 -14.54 4.31 10.85
N PRO A 190 -14.79 3.32 11.73
CA PRO A 190 -15.01 1.93 11.32
C PRO A 190 -16.16 1.79 10.30
N GLY A 191 -15.88 1.08 9.20
CA GLY A 191 -16.84 0.83 8.14
C GLY A 191 -17.09 2.00 7.18
N THR A 192 -16.37 3.11 7.32
CA THR A 192 -16.29 4.15 6.31
C THR A 192 -15.46 3.64 5.11
N ILE A 193 -15.90 3.93 3.91
CA ILE A 193 -15.15 3.58 2.68
C ILE A 193 -14.74 4.88 2.00
N ALA A 194 -13.46 5.00 1.66
CA ALA A 194 -12.96 6.16 0.93
C ALA A 194 -12.36 5.74 -0.41
N VAL A 195 -12.76 6.45 -1.47
CA VAL A 195 -12.24 6.27 -2.83
C VAL A 195 -12.44 7.55 -3.62
N ARG A 196 -11.45 7.94 -4.39
CA ARG A 196 -11.50 9.12 -5.27
C ARG A 196 -10.82 8.82 -6.61
N PRO A 197 -11.19 9.49 -7.69
CA PRO A 197 -10.41 9.51 -8.93
C PRO A 197 -9.03 10.16 -8.72
N GLY A 198 -8.03 9.69 -9.47
CA GLY A 198 -6.70 10.27 -9.41
C GLY A 198 -5.84 9.76 -8.26
N PRO A 199 -4.87 10.55 -7.76
CA PRO A 199 -3.90 10.09 -6.78
C PRO A 199 -4.51 9.65 -5.45
N MET A 200 -4.07 8.49 -4.94
CA MET A 200 -4.39 7.94 -3.61
C MET A 200 -3.14 7.83 -2.74
N MET A 201 -2.03 7.29 -3.30
CA MET A 201 -0.75 7.15 -2.60
C MET A 201 0.37 7.73 -3.47
N ALA A 202 1.42 8.26 -2.85
CA ALA A 202 2.54 8.88 -3.57
C ALA A 202 3.46 7.83 -4.20
N ALA A 203 4.22 8.25 -5.21
CA ALA A 203 5.41 7.54 -5.64
C ALA A 203 6.46 7.54 -4.53
N ALA A 204 7.26 6.48 -4.47
CA ALA A 204 8.36 6.36 -3.53
C ALA A 204 9.67 6.17 -4.29
N ASP A 205 10.61 7.07 -4.04
CA ASP A 205 11.96 6.98 -4.57
C ASP A 205 12.98 6.99 -3.45
N ARG A 206 14.08 6.29 -3.65
CA ARG A 206 15.27 6.32 -2.80
C ARG A 206 16.32 7.22 -3.41
N VAL A 207 16.96 8.00 -2.57
CA VAL A 207 18.09 8.86 -2.95
C VAL A 207 19.28 8.49 -2.09
N THR A 208 20.39 8.18 -2.74
CA THR A 208 21.69 7.98 -2.08
C THR A 208 22.70 8.94 -2.70
N ILE A 209 23.33 9.78 -1.88
CA ILE A 209 24.33 10.76 -2.33
C ILE A 209 25.64 10.40 -1.64
N THR A 210 26.68 10.14 -2.41
CA THR A 210 28.04 9.91 -1.92
C THR A 210 28.90 11.09 -2.31
N ILE A 211 29.41 11.81 -1.32
CA ILE A 211 30.26 13.00 -1.48
C ILE A 211 31.68 12.60 -1.14
N ARG A 212 32.62 12.80 -2.08
CA ARG A 212 34.04 12.52 -1.89
C ARG A 212 34.83 13.81 -1.88
N GLY A 213 35.52 14.02 -0.79
CA GLY A 213 36.42 15.15 -0.57
C GLY A 213 37.89 14.72 -0.46
N ARG A 214 38.60 15.36 0.41
CA ARG A 214 39.98 15.01 0.82
C ARG A 214 40.10 15.27 2.30
N GLY A 215 40.19 14.20 3.07
CA GLY A 215 40.29 14.24 4.52
C GLY A 215 41.64 14.78 5.02
N GLY A 216 41.75 14.96 6.33
CA GLY A 216 42.95 15.43 6.96
C GLY A 216 42.77 15.88 8.39
N HIS A 217 43.75 16.65 8.90
CA HIS A 217 43.73 17.12 10.28
C HIS A 217 42.75 18.28 10.46
N GLY A 218 41.80 18.16 11.38
CA GLY A 218 40.77 19.18 11.64
C GLY A 218 41.29 20.55 12.01
N ALA A 219 42.54 20.68 12.51
CA ALA A 219 43.22 21.99 12.76
C ALA A 219 43.81 22.60 11.48
N HIS A 220 43.86 21.87 10.36
CA HIS A 220 44.44 22.34 9.08
C HIS A 220 43.42 22.17 7.94
N PRO A 221 42.17 22.72 8.07
CA PRO A 221 41.11 22.51 7.08
C PRO A 221 41.47 23.08 5.69
N TYR A 222 42.35 24.05 5.60
CA TYR A 222 42.83 24.64 4.35
C TYR A 222 43.64 23.65 3.47
N LEU A 223 44.07 22.51 4.01
CA LEU A 223 44.74 21.42 3.30
C LEU A 223 43.76 20.32 2.84
N THR A 224 42.48 20.45 3.14
CA THR A 224 41.44 19.45 2.94
C THR A 224 40.35 19.93 2.00
N VAL A 225 39.46 19.00 1.63
CA VAL A 225 38.15 19.29 1.04
C VAL A 225 37.13 18.53 1.92
N ASP A 226 36.44 19.26 2.78
CA ASP A 226 35.63 18.68 3.85
C ASP A 226 34.26 18.21 3.31
N PRO A 227 34.02 16.90 3.18
CA PRO A 227 32.74 16.39 2.68
C PRO A 227 31.60 16.55 3.67
N VAL A 228 31.88 16.76 4.98
CA VAL A 228 30.84 17.03 6.01
C VAL A 228 30.23 18.41 5.77
N LEU A 229 31.08 19.40 5.50
CA LEU A 229 30.62 20.75 5.15
C LEU A 229 29.79 20.74 3.85
N VAL A 230 30.27 20.02 2.82
CA VAL A 230 29.57 19.91 1.55
C VAL A 230 28.20 19.24 1.75
N ALA A 231 28.12 18.17 2.56
CA ALA A 231 26.87 17.47 2.88
C ALA A 231 25.84 18.41 3.55
N ALA A 232 26.27 19.25 4.49
CA ALA A 232 25.39 20.23 5.12
C ALA A 232 24.79 21.23 4.11
N HIS A 233 25.61 21.71 3.15
CA HIS A 233 25.13 22.57 2.07
C HIS A 233 24.17 21.86 1.12
N VAL A 234 24.43 20.61 0.76
CA VAL A 234 23.53 19.79 -0.06
C VAL A 234 22.17 19.60 0.62
N ILE A 235 22.17 19.23 1.91
CA ILE A 235 20.93 19.05 2.69
C ILE A 235 20.09 20.31 2.70
N THR A 236 20.71 21.44 3.02
CA THR A 236 20.03 22.73 3.10
C THR A 236 19.48 23.18 1.74
N ALA A 237 20.32 23.10 0.70
CA ALA A 237 19.94 23.54 -0.64
C ALA A 237 18.87 22.63 -1.28
N ALA A 238 18.86 21.33 -0.97
CA ALA A 238 17.85 20.40 -1.47
C ALA A 238 16.42 20.83 -1.10
N GLN A 239 16.22 21.53 0.04
CA GLN A 239 14.92 22.06 0.45
C GLN A 239 14.37 23.12 -0.52
N SER A 240 15.26 23.79 -1.28
CA SER A 240 14.84 24.75 -2.29
C SER A 240 14.12 24.12 -3.48
N ILE A 241 14.30 22.83 -3.72
CA ILE A 241 13.64 22.12 -4.82
C ILE A 241 12.14 22.16 -4.62
N VAL A 242 11.65 21.76 -3.46
CA VAL A 242 10.22 21.81 -3.14
C VAL A 242 9.72 23.25 -3.07
N SER A 243 10.43 24.11 -2.35
CA SER A 243 9.94 25.47 -2.08
C SER A 243 10.06 26.45 -3.26
N ARG A 244 10.89 26.17 -4.30
CA ARG A 244 11.20 27.10 -5.39
C ARG A 244 11.10 26.51 -6.81
N ASN A 245 11.03 25.18 -6.96
CA ASN A 245 10.96 24.55 -8.29
C ASN A 245 9.67 23.77 -8.51
N VAL A 246 9.10 23.15 -7.47
CA VAL A 246 7.81 22.48 -7.56
C VAL A 246 6.68 23.52 -7.56
N SER A 247 5.68 23.33 -8.40
CA SER A 247 4.48 24.18 -8.40
C SER A 247 3.81 24.16 -7.03
N PRO A 248 3.37 25.31 -6.48
CA PRO A 248 2.74 25.36 -5.16
C PRO A 248 1.41 24.61 -5.05
N ILE A 249 0.80 24.22 -6.18
CA ILE A 249 -0.39 23.37 -6.23
C ILE A 249 -0.04 21.89 -6.41
N ASP A 250 1.22 21.53 -6.64
CA ASP A 250 1.72 20.16 -6.67
C ASP A 250 2.36 19.81 -5.32
N SER A 251 2.25 18.55 -4.95
CA SER A 251 2.85 18.06 -3.71
C SER A 251 4.12 17.27 -3.99
N ALA A 252 5.18 17.59 -3.26
CA ALA A 252 6.42 16.82 -3.26
C ALA A 252 7.07 16.83 -1.87
N VAL A 253 7.73 15.73 -1.53
CA VAL A 253 8.59 15.61 -0.34
C VAL A 253 9.99 15.24 -0.80
N VAL A 254 11.00 15.96 -0.28
CA VAL A 254 12.43 15.62 -0.42
C VAL A 254 13.02 15.58 0.97
N SER A 255 13.25 14.38 1.50
CA SER A 255 13.78 14.17 2.85
C SER A 255 15.10 13.40 2.78
N LEU A 256 16.19 14.03 3.20
CA LEU A 256 17.47 13.38 3.42
C LEU A 256 17.51 12.94 4.89
N CYS A 257 17.24 11.65 5.14
CA CYS A 257 16.91 11.12 6.46
C CYS A 257 18.13 10.60 7.23
N SER A 258 19.24 10.37 6.55
CA SER A 258 20.48 9.85 7.15
C SER A 258 21.69 10.57 6.61
N ILE A 259 22.65 10.85 7.50
CA ILE A 259 23.99 11.32 7.16
C ILE A 259 25.01 10.45 7.90
N GLN A 260 26.00 9.97 7.17
CA GLN A 260 27.12 9.20 7.70
C GLN A 260 28.42 9.82 7.23
N ALA A 261 29.27 10.28 8.17
CA ALA A 261 30.57 10.86 7.88
C ALA A 261 31.44 10.83 9.11
N GLY A 262 32.73 10.52 8.94
CA GLY A 262 33.69 10.48 10.04
C GLY A 262 33.38 9.45 11.13
N HIS A 263 34.07 9.59 12.27
CA HIS A 263 33.87 8.74 13.45
C HIS A 263 33.80 9.60 14.72
N PRO A 264 32.81 9.42 15.61
CA PRO A 264 32.64 10.26 16.82
C PRO A 264 33.86 10.27 17.74
N GLY A 265 34.67 9.19 17.78
CA GLY A 265 35.89 9.10 18.57
C GLY A 265 37.11 9.79 17.95
N ALA A 266 37.00 10.33 16.72
CA ALA A 266 38.11 10.95 15.98
C ALA A 266 37.87 12.46 15.78
N MET A 267 37.72 13.22 16.86
CA MET A 267 37.28 14.61 16.87
C MET A 267 38.12 15.60 16.03
N SER A 268 39.35 15.21 15.69
CA SER A 268 40.26 16.08 14.89
C SER A 268 40.57 15.50 13.50
N VAL A 269 39.76 14.60 13.01
CA VAL A 269 39.89 13.98 11.69
C VAL A 269 38.72 14.40 10.79
N ILE A 270 39.04 15.10 9.69
CA ILE A 270 38.12 15.36 8.58
C ILE A 270 38.12 14.08 7.72
N PRO A 271 36.95 13.46 7.43
CA PRO A 271 36.88 12.23 6.63
C PRO A 271 37.08 12.50 5.14
N ASP A 272 37.33 11.43 4.36
CA ASP A 272 37.40 11.51 2.89
C ASP A 272 36.02 11.47 2.22
N GLU A 273 34.99 10.96 2.93
CA GLU A 273 33.67 10.71 2.35
C GLU A 273 32.55 11.07 3.34
N ALA A 274 31.42 11.53 2.79
CA ALA A 274 30.12 11.61 3.47
C ALA A 274 29.06 10.98 2.61
N LYS A 275 28.14 10.24 3.24
CA LYS A 275 27.02 9.57 2.58
C LYS A 275 25.68 10.07 3.14
N LEU A 276 24.77 10.48 2.24
CA LEU A 276 23.39 10.86 2.57
C LEU A 276 22.43 9.83 1.99
N VAL A 277 21.41 9.46 2.73
CA VAL A 277 20.31 8.61 2.24
C VAL A 277 19.00 9.29 2.55
N GLY A 278 18.08 9.24 1.60
CA GLY A 278 16.77 9.88 1.73
C GLY A 278 15.70 9.29 0.83
N THR A 279 14.57 9.97 0.83
CA THR A 279 13.40 9.59 0.02
C THR A 279 12.79 10.81 -0.67
N VAL A 280 12.20 10.55 -1.84
CA VAL A 280 11.35 11.51 -2.55
C VAL A 280 9.96 10.92 -2.67
N ARG A 281 8.94 11.77 -2.49
CA ARG A 281 7.53 11.42 -2.66
C ARG A 281 6.87 12.42 -3.60
N THR A 282 6.12 11.94 -4.58
CA THR A 282 5.40 12.79 -5.55
C THR A 282 4.15 12.07 -6.04
N PHE A 283 3.17 12.82 -6.57
CA PHE A 283 2.00 12.21 -7.19
C PHE A 283 2.07 12.21 -8.73
N ARG A 284 2.84 13.14 -9.32
CA ARG A 284 2.92 13.33 -10.77
C ARG A 284 4.29 12.93 -11.29
N THR A 285 4.29 12.24 -12.42
CA THR A 285 5.53 11.79 -13.09
C THR A 285 6.41 12.99 -13.50
N GLU A 286 5.79 14.10 -13.90
CA GLU A 286 6.50 15.32 -14.30
C GLU A 286 7.19 15.96 -13.11
N THR A 287 6.52 16.00 -11.93
CA THR A 287 7.09 16.51 -10.68
C THR A 287 8.21 15.60 -10.18
N GLN A 288 8.07 14.28 -10.30
CA GLN A 288 9.11 13.31 -9.98
C GLN A 288 10.38 13.54 -10.84
N ALA A 289 10.19 13.66 -12.15
CA ALA A 289 11.30 13.93 -13.09
C ALA A 289 11.99 15.27 -12.82
N LEU A 290 11.21 16.31 -12.51
CA LEU A 290 11.75 17.63 -12.12
C LEU A 290 12.60 17.54 -10.85
N VAL A 291 12.11 16.88 -9.79
CA VAL A 291 12.85 16.73 -8.53
C VAL A 291 14.15 15.96 -8.76
N GLU A 292 14.12 14.85 -9.50
CA GLU A 292 15.31 14.08 -9.85
C GLU A 292 16.35 14.93 -10.60
N GLN A 293 15.92 15.66 -11.63
CA GLN A 293 16.78 16.54 -12.42
C GLN A 293 17.43 17.63 -11.54
N ARG A 294 16.63 18.26 -10.67
CA ARG A 294 17.13 19.33 -9.79
C ARG A 294 18.09 18.81 -8.75
N LEU A 295 17.81 17.66 -8.14
CA LEU A 295 18.73 17.03 -7.18
C LEU A 295 20.08 16.71 -7.84
N ARG A 296 20.09 16.12 -9.04
CA ARG A 296 21.33 15.83 -9.77
C ARG A 296 22.15 17.08 -10.03
N ALA A 297 21.52 18.14 -10.55
CA ALA A 297 22.19 19.39 -10.84
C ALA A 297 22.73 20.08 -9.57
N LEU A 298 21.92 20.12 -8.50
CA LEU A 298 22.26 20.76 -7.24
C LEU A 298 23.44 20.05 -6.56
N VAL A 299 23.39 18.71 -6.45
CA VAL A 299 24.44 17.91 -5.83
C VAL A 299 25.77 18.10 -6.54
N ALA A 300 25.79 18.01 -7.87
CA ALA A 300 27.00 18.20 -8.67
C ALA A 300 27.58 19.61 -8.55
N SER A 301 26.71 20.64 -8.60
CA SER A 301 27.15 22.04 -8.55
C SER A 301 27.72 22.42 -7.18
N ILE A 302 27.06 21.96 -6.09
CA ILE A 302 27.55 22.25 -4.72
C ILE A 302 28.88 21.53 -4.48
N ALA A 303 28.98 20.23 -4.80
CA ALA A 303 30.22 19.51 -4.61
C ALA A 303 31.37 20.17 -5.39
N GLY A 304 31.15 20.53 -6.65
CA GLY A 304 32.15 21.21 -7.47
C GLY A 304 32.56 22.57 -6.93
N ALA A 305 31.65 23.38 -6.39
CA ALA A 305 31.93 24.69 -5.80
C ALA A 305 32.89 24.61 -4.60
N PHE A 306 32.88 23.48 -3.88
CA PHE A 306 33.77 23.21 -2.75
C PHE A 306 35.02 22.39 -3.12
N GLY A 307 35.19 22.07 -4.41
CA GLY A 307 36.32 21.22 -4.86
C GLY A 307 36.16 19.71 -4.55
N ALA A 308 34.96 19.30 -4.15
CA ALA A 308 34.58 17.89 -3.95
C ALA A 308 33.97 17.29 -5.20
N THR A 309 33.80 15.97 -5.20
CA THR A 309 32.97 15.25 -6.16
C THR A 309 31.76 14.63 -5.46
N ALA A 310 30.66 14.48 -6.17
CA ALA A 310 29.50 13.78 -5.62
C ALA A 310 28.81 12.92 -6.68
N GLU A 311 28.33 11.77 -6.24
CA GLU A 311 27.56 10.82 -7.01
C GLU A 311 26.15 10.72 -6.42
N LEU A 312 25.12 10.82 -7.25
CA LEU A 312 23.74 10.62 -6.86
C LEU A 312 23.18 9.37 -7.54
N CYS A 313 22.86 8.37 -6.72
CA CYS A 313 22.01 7.23 -7.10
C CYS A 313 20.55 7.58 -6.79
N TYR A 314 19.70 7.60 -7.81
CA TYR A 314 18.25 7.84 -7.68
C TYR A 314 17.52 6.61 -8.18
N GLU A 315 16.78 5.96 -7.28
CA GLU A 315 16.07 4.71 -7.53
C GLU A 315 14.56 4.97 -7.40
N ARG A 316 13.83 4.76 -8.49
CA ARG A 316 12.36 4.80 -8.46
C ARG A 316 11.86 3.46 -7.99
N ILE A 317 11.30 3.41 -6.76
CA ILE A 317 10.87 2.17 -6.12
C ILE A 317 9.42 1.86 -6.49
N TYR A 318 8.48 2.76 -6.19
CA TYR A 318 7.06 2.59 -6.50
C TYR A 318 6.54 3.81 -7.27
N PRO A 319 5.75 3.62 -8.34
CA PRO A 319 5.00 4.71 -8.95
C PRO A 319 3.88 5.19 -8.01
N ALA A 320 3.28 6.34 -8.31
CA ALA A 320 2.11 6.80 -7.58
C ALA A 320 0.91 5.88 -7.84
N THR A 321 0.13 5.60 -6.80
CA THR A 321 -1.14 4.86 -6.91
C THR A 321 -2.21 5.82 -7.39
N ILE A 322 -2.63 5.67 -8.64
CA ILE A 322 -3.57 6.57 -9.30
C ILE A 322 -4.80 5.79 -9.74
N ASN A 323 -5.92 6.07 -9.11
CA ASN A 323 -7.21 5.47 -9.48
C ASN A 323 -7.68 5.97 -10.85
N SER A 324 -8.14 5.06 -11.68
CA SER A 324 -8.84 5.37 -12.92
C SER A 324 -10.16 6.09 -12.61
N HIS A 325 -10.48 7.12 -13.37
CA HIS A 325 -11.65 7.97 -13.08
C HIS A 325 -12.96 7.18 -13.07
N ARG A 326 -13.19 6.35 -14.10
CA ARG A 326 -14.40 5.55 -14.26
C ARG A 326 -14.57 4.53 -13.13
N GLU A 327 -13.50 3.81 -12.81
CA GLU A 327 -13.48 2.74 -11.82
C GLU A 327 -13.64 3.28 -10.40
N ALA A 328 -13.07 4.45 -10.11
CA ALA A 328 -13.27 5.12 -8.82
C ALA A 328 -14.72 5.62 -8.63
N ILE A 329 -15.33 6.21 -9.67
CA ILE A 329 -16.75 6.64 -9.62
C ILE A 329 -17.67 5.43 -9.49
N PHE A 330 -17.41 4.36 -10.25
CA PHE A 330 -18.15 3.11 -10.16
C PHE A 330 -18.04 2.52 -8.75
N GLY A 331 -16.83 2.38 -8.24
CA GLY A 331 -16.59 1.81 -6.93
C GLY A 331 -17.19 2.62 -5.77
N ALA A 332 -17.18 3.97 -5.88
CA ALA A 332 -17.84 4.83 -4.91
C ALA A 332 -19.36 4.58 -4.86
N ARG A 333 -20.01 4.41 -6.03
CA ARG A 333 -21.45 4.08 -6.08
C ARG A 333 -21.72 2.71 -5.46
N VAL A 334 -20.91 1.71 -5.77
CA VAL A 334 -21.01 0.37 -5.16
C VAL A 334 -20.88 0.45 -3.64
N ALA A 335 -19.93 1.24 -3.15
CA ALA A 335 -19.75 1.48 -1.72
C ALA A 335 -20.96 2.17 -1.08
N GLU A 336 -21.56 3.19 -1.73
CA GLU A 336 -22.75 3.87 -1.25
C GLU A 336 -23.96 2.95 -1.12
N GLU A 337 -24.15 2.05 -2.08
CA GLU A 337 -25.21 1.03 -1.99
C GLU A 337 -24.99 0.06 -0.83
N LEU A 338 -23.73 -0.20 -0.45
CA LEU A 338 -23.37 -1.15 0.60
C LEU A 338 -23.44 -0.51 2.00
N VAL A 339 -22.86 0.68 2.20
CA VAL A 339 -22.68 1.27 3.54
C VAL A 339 -23.49 2.55 3.78
N GLY A 340 -24.14 3.09 2.74
CA GLY A 340 -24.82 4.40 2.76
C GLY A 340 -23.88 5.53 2.32
N ALA A 341 -24.46 6.55 1.66
CA ALA A 341 -23.69 7.66 1.08
C ALA A 341 -22.92 8.45 2.15
N GLU A 342 -23.47 8.55 3.36
CA GLU A 342 -22.88 9.24 4.51
C GLU A 342 -21.59 8.57 5.04
N ARG A 343 -21.34 7.32 4.64
CA ARG A 343 -20.13 6.56 5.01
C ARG A 343 -19.13 6.42 3.85
N VAL A 344 -19.37 7.12 2.75
CA VAL A 344 -18.45 7.10 1.60
C VAL A 344 -17.78 8.46 1.45
N VAL A 345 -16.45 8.50 1.63
CA VAL A 345 -15.62 9.69 1.49
C VAL A 345 -15.05 9.73 0.08
N ARG A 346 -15.40 10.76 -0.69
CA ARG A 346 -14.99 10.92 -2.10
C ARG A 346 -13.91 11.98 -2.32
N ASP A 347 -13.60 12.75 -1.30
CA ASP A 347 -12.66 13.89 -1.32
C ASP A 347 -11.49 13.71 -0.34
N LEU A 348 -11.23 12.45 0.07
CA LEU A 348 -10.12 12.13 0.96
C LEU A 348 -8.80 12.61 0.37
N GLU A 349 -8.00 13.31 1.18
CA GLU A 349 -6.65 13.70 0.78
C GLU A 349 -5.77 12.47 0.50
N PRO A 350 -4.96 12.50 -0.58
CA PRO A 350 -4.03 11.43 -0.86
C PRO A 350 -2.93 11.36 0.21
N SER A 351 -2.37 10.18 0.42
CA SER A 351 -1.28 9.97 1.38
C SER A 351 0.09 10.07 0.70
N MET A 352 1.08 10.59 1.45
CA MET A 352 2.50 10.51 1.04
C MET A 352 3.11 9.13 1.29
N GLY A 353 2.38 8.16 1.87
CA GLY A 353 2.74 6.75 1.83
C GLY A 353 2.74 6.22 0.40
N ALA A 354 3.39 5.09 0.17
CA ALA A 354 3.45 4.42 -1.12
C ALA A 354 2.75 3.07 -1.05
N GLU A 355 2.40 2.51 -2.21
CA GLU A 355 1.67 1.26 -2.37
C GLU A 355 2.02 0.64 -3.72
N ASP A 356 2.46 -0.61 -3.75
CA ASP A 356 2.94 -1.24 -4.97
C ASP A 356 1.84 -1.77 -5.90
N PHE A 357 0.57 -1.81 -5.44
CA PHE A 357 -0.60 -1.97 -6.30
C PHE A 357 -0.62 -0.95 -7.45
N SER A 358 0.10 0.14 -7.27
CA SER A 358 0.37 1.16 -8.30
C SER A 358 0.92 0.58 -9.60
N PHE A 359 1.73 -0.48 -9.56
CA PHE A 359 2.22 -1.17 -10.75
C PHE A 359 1.08 -1.83 -11.52
N MET A 360 0.14 -2.47 -10.82
CA MET A 360 -1.04 -3.07 -11.44
C MET A 360 -1.95 -2.02 -12.07
N LEU A 361 -2.13 -0.86 -11.40
CA LEU A 361 -2.92 0.26 -11.94
C LEU A 361 -2.29 0.94 -13.16
N ARG A 362 -1.00 0.79 -13.38
CA ARG A 362 -0.34 1.27 -14.62
C ARG A 362 -0.66 0.44 -15.85
N VAL A 363 -1.03 -0.82 -15.67
CA VAL A 363 -1.27 -1.77 -16.76
C VAL A 363 -2.72 -2.20 -16.88
N ARG A 364 -3.53 -1.95 -15.85
CA ARG A 364 -4.98 -2.22 -15.85
C ARG A 364 -5.74 -1.05 -15.21
N PRO A 365 -6.89 -0.65 -15.79
CA PRO A 365 -7.77 0.32 -15.13
C PRO A 365 -8.29 -0.27 -13.81
N GLY A 366 -8.40 0.57 -12.78
CA GLY A 366 -8.86 0.09 -11.47
C GLY A 366 -8.94 1.16 -10.42
N ALA A 367 -9.22 0.74 -9.20
CA ALA A 367 -9.25 1.64 -8.05
C ALA A 367 -8.77 0.97 -6.77
N TYR A 368 -8.02 1.74 -5.99
CA TYR A 368 -7.59 1.45 -4.64
C TYR A 368 -8.51 2.16 -3.66
N PHE A 369 -9.05 1.41 -2.70
CA PHE A 369 -9.94 1.90 -1.67
C PHE A 369 -9.23 1.99 -0.32
N ARG A 370 -9.75 2.85 0.57
CA ARG A 370 -9.45 2.77 1.99
C ARG A 370 -10.71 2.40 2.75
N ILE A 371 -10.59 1.45 3.68
CA ILE A 371 -11.66 1.08 4.60
C ILE A 371 -11.31 1.52 6.02
N GLY A 372 -12.15 2.33 6.63
CA GLY A 372 -11.94 2.80 7.99
C GLY A 372 -11.98 1.65 8.98
N GLN A 373 -10.97 1.58 9.84
CA GLN A 373 -10.94 0.65 10.97
C GLN A 373 -11.05 1.35 12.33
N GLY A 374 -10.81 2.68 12.39
CA GLY A 374 -10.69 3.40 13.65
C GLY A 374 -9.42 3.05 14.42
N GLY A 375 -9.32 3.56 15.65
CA GLY A 375 -8.23 3.20 16.56
C GLY A 375 -6.99 4.09 16.49
N ALA A 376 -6.94 5.10 15.61
CA ALA A 376 -5.80 6.00 15.52
C ALA A 376 -5.47 6.69 16.86
N ASP A 377 -6.50 7.12 17.59
CA ASP A 377 -6.35 7.79 18.90
C ASP A 377 -5.91 6.82 20.01
N ALA A 378 -6.11 5.52 19.84
CA ALA A 378 -5.68 4.47 20.78
C ALA A 378 -4.25 3.96 20.51
N GLY A 379 -3.51 4.57 19.58
CA GLY A 379 -2.14 4.17 19.21
C GLY A 379 -2.07 3.01 18.22
N SER A 380 -3.20 2.56 17.66
CA SER A 380 -3.27 1.51 16.65
C SER A 380 -3.03 2.06 15.24
N LEU A 381 -1.92 2.80 15.07
CA LEU A 381 -1.49 3.28 13.75
C LEU A 381 -0.82 2.16 12.97
N LEU A 382 -0.88 2.26 11.63
CA LEU A 382 -0.10 1.38 10.75
C LEU A 382 1.39 1.47 11.10
N HIS A 383 2.11 0.35 11.03
CA HIS A 383 3.52 0.20 11.38
C HIS A 383 3.83 0.47 12.88
N SER A 384 2.82 0.52 13.75
CA SER A 384 3.03 0.55 15.20
C SER A 384 3.25 -0.86 15.74
N THR A 385 4.18 -1.00 16.71
CA THR A 385 4.40 -2.27 17.43
C THR A 385 3.17 -2.75 18.24
N ARG A 386 2.16 -1.88 18.36
CA ARG A 386 0.88 -2.13 19.03
C ARG A 386 -0.32 -2.10 18.09
N TYR A 387 -0.06 -2.16 16.79
CA TYR A 387 -1.13 -2.25 15.81
C TYR A 387 -1.95 -3.53 16.01
N ASP A 388 -3.28 -3.44 15.84
CA ASP A 388 -4.18 -4.58 15.67
C ASP A 388 -5.28 -4.21 14.67
N PHE A 389 -5.64 -5.16 13.81
CA PHE A 389 -6.69 -4.97 12.82
C PHE A 389 -8.07 -5.05 13.49
N ASN A 390 -8.98 -4.18 13.10
CA ASN A 390 -10.35 -4.20 13.61
C ASN A 390 -11.22 -5.23 12.88
N ASP A 391 -11.40 -6.41 13.49
CA ASP A 391 -12.17 -7.51 12.91
C ASP A 391 -13.62 -7.14 12.55
N ALA A 392 -14.20 -6.10 13.18
CA ALA A 392 -15.57 -5.67 12.89
C ALA A 392 -15.78 -5.22 11.42
N ILE A 393 -14.70 -4.83 10.71
CA ILE A 393 -14.78 -4.39 9.32
C ILE A 393 -14.63 -5.53 8.31
N LEU A 394 -14.22 -6.73 8.72
CA LEU A 394 -14.03 -7.88 7.83
C LEU A 394 -15.24 -8.17 6.93
N PRO A 395 -16.48 -8.23 7.45
CA PRO A 395 -17.65 -8.47 6.61
C PRO A 395 -17.93 -7.34 5.61
N ILE A 396 -17.59 -6.10 5.96
CA ILE A 396 -17.84 -4.93 5.11
C ILE A 396 -16.87 -4.94 3.92
N GLY A 397 -15.58 -5.13 4.17
CA GLY A 397 -14.58 -5.21 3.11
C GLY A 397 -14.81 -6.40 2.17
N ALA A 398 -15.13 -7.58 2.74
CA ALA A 398 -15.50 -8.74 1.93
C ALA A 398 -16.73 -8.47 1.06
N ALA A 399 -17.78 -7.84 1.61
CA ALA A 399 -18.98 -7.48 0.86
C ALA A 399 -18.70 -6.45 -0.25
N LEU A 400 -17.77 -5.51 -0.03
CA LEU A 400 -17.37 -4.57 -1.07
C LEU A 400 -16.73 -5.30 -2.27
N PHE A 401 -15.82 -6.25 -2.05
CA PHE A 401 -15.26 -7.07 -3.11
C PHE A 401 -16.31 -7.87 -3.85
N VAL A 402 -17.27 -8.49 -3.12
CA VAL A 402 -18.40 -9.22 -3.74
C VAL A 402 -19.19 -8.30 -4.65
N ARG A 403 -19.58 -7.11 -4.15
CA ARG A 403 -20.42 -6.18 -4.91
C ARG A 403 -19.71 -5.59 -6.12
N LEU A 404 -18.41 -5.32 -6.02
CA LEU A 404 -17.60 -4.91 -7.16
C LEU A 404 -17.64 -5.98 -8.27
N ALA A 405 -17.50 -7.26 -7.92
CA ALA A 405 -17.58 -8.36 -8.89
C ALA A 405 -18.97 -8.47 -9.53
N GLU A 406 -20.03 -8.56 -8.73
CA GLU A 406 -21.41 -8.71 -9.22
C GLU A 406 -21.86 -7.55 -10.10
N GLN A 407 -21.55 -6.31 -9.71
CA GLN A 407 -21.96 -5.12 -10.46
C GLN A 407 -21.09 -4.82 -11.69
N SER A 408 -19.82 -5.27 -11.69
CA SER A 408 -18.99 -5.20 -12.89
C SER A 408 -19.44 -6.17 -13.98
N MET A 409 -20.04 -7.28 -13.57
CA MET A 409 -20.40 -8.41 -14.43
C MET A 409 -21.85 -8.87 -14.15
N PRO A 410 -22.86 -7.99 -14.30
CA PRO A 410 -24.24 -8.37 -14.01
C PRO A 410 -24.69 -9.50 -14.96
N LEU A 411 -25.49 -10.43 -14.40
CA LEU A 411 -26.17 -11.43 -15.22
C LEU A 411 -27.02 -10.75 -16.30
N GLY A 412 -26.89 -11.16 -17.55
CA GLY A 412 -27.78 -10.73 -18.61
C GLY A 412 -29.24 -11.10 -18.25
N SER A 413 -30.19 -10.21 -18.53
CA SER A 413 -31.60 -10.59 -18.50
C SER A 413 -31.78 -11.77 -19.47
N VAL A 414 -32.23 -12.91 -18.94
CA VAL A 414 -32.68 -14.01 -19.79
C VAL A 414 -33.84 -13.46 -20.60
N ALA A 415 -33.60 -13.28 -21.92
CA ALA A 415 -34.60 -12.80 -22.87
C ALA A 415 -35.68 -13.87 -23.06
#